data_c889cd457a3499a94b5fbf4665f11127
#
_entry.id   c889cd457a3499a94b5fbf4665f11127
#
_cell.length_a   1.000
_cell.length_b   1.000
_cell.length_c   1.000
_cell.angle_alpha   90.00
_cell.angle_beta   90.00
_cell.angle_gamma   90.00
#
_symmetry.space_group_name_H-M   'P 1'
#
loop_
_entity.id
_entity.type
_entity.pdbx_description
1 polymer ?
#
loop_
_entity_poly.entity_id
_entity_poly.type
_entity_poly.pdbx_seq_one_letter_code
_entity_poly.pdbx_strand_id
1 'polypeptide(L)'
;GQIMAGLKELRTRIESIKSTQKITSAMKMVAASKFRRAQLTLEKSELFQKMMIGNIKNVLVSLKQEAAEKGVSYMLPKMLVQPKNPKVYALFVLASDRGLCGSYNSQIAKEAKRRIDELHKEGKRTVVFCYGKKGLSGLKRLGVTEIEGSYPNVIKKHLTYEEAMSFLHD
;
A
#
# COMPACT_ATOMS: atom_id res chain seq x y z
N GLY A 1 5.77 31.74 -48.69
CA GLY A 1 5.78 31.98 -47.26
C GLY A 1 5.20 30.82 -46.43
N GLN A 2 4.16 30.12 -46.88
CA GLN A 2 3.48 29.06 -46.09
C GLN A 2 4.33 27.80 -45.88
N ILE A 3 5.11 27.37 -46.88
CA ILE A 3 5.98 26.16 -46.76
C ILE A 3 7.10 26.37 -45.76
N MET A 4 7.70 27.56 -45.69
CA MET A 4 8.74 27.92 -44.75
C MET A 4 8.21 27.98 -43.29
N ALA A 5 6.98 28.46 -43.09
CA ALA A 5 6.30 28.47 -41.80
C ALA A 5 6.04 27.04 -41.28
N GLY A 6 5.57 26.14 -42.15
CA GLY A 6 5.35 24.74 -41.82
C GLY A 6 6.65 23.99 -41.44
N LEU A 7 7.76 24.23 -42.15
CA LEU A 7 9.06 23.64 -41.84
C LEU A 7 9.61 24.12 -40.46
N LYS A 8 9.42 25.39 -40.15
CA LYS A 8 9.81 25.94 -38.84
C LYS A 8 8.99 25.32 -37.71
N GLU A 9 7.69 25.20 -37.92
CA GLU A 9 6.79 24.53 -36.94
C GLU A 9 7.18 23.07 -36.71
N LEU A 10 7.47 22.32 -37.78
CA LEU A 10 7.93 20.93 -37.64
C LEU A 10 9.25 20.82 -36.90
N ARG A 11 10.21 21.70 -37.15
CA ARG A 11 11.49 21.73 -36.38
C ARG A 11 11.26 21.97 -34.91
N THR A 12 10.44 22.95 -34.56
CA THR A 12 10.11 23.27 -33.17
C THR A 12 9.43 22.06 -32.47
N ARG A 13 8.54 21.37 -33.19
CA ARG A 13 7.88 20.16 -32.71
C ARG A 13 8.85 19.00 -32.47
N ILE A 14 9.79 18.79 -33.39
CA ILE A 14 10.86 17.78 -33.24
C ILE A 14 11.75 18.10 -32.02
N GLU A 15 12.14 19.34 -31.83
CA GLU A 15 12.95 19.78 -30.69
C GLU A 15 12.20 19.57 -29.36
N SER A 16 10.92 19.91 -29.32
CA SER A 16 10.05 19.68 -28.16
C SER A 16 9.95 18.19 -27.83
N ILE A 17 9.74 17.34 -28.82
CA ILE A 17 9.69 15.88 -28.63
C ILE A 17 11.03 15.34 -28.15
N LYS A 18 12.15 15.77 -28.72
CA LYS A 18 13.49 15.39 -28.26
C LYS A 18 13.77 15.81 -26.82
N SER A 19 13.34 17.01 -26.44
CA SER A 19 13.44 17.49 -25.05
C SER A 19 12.62 16.63 -24.11
N THR A 20 11.37 16.35 -24.45
CA THR A 20 10.49 15.47 -23.67
C THR A 20 11.08 14.06 -23.54
N GLN A 21 11.68 13.52 -24.60
CA GLN A 21 12.34 12.21 -24.57
C GLN A 21 13.52 12.19 -23.59
N LYS A 22 14.35 13.24 -23.57
CA LYS A 22 15.47 13.38 -22.63
C LYS A 22 14.98 13.41 -21.18
N ILE A 23 13.94 14.21 -20.91
CA ILE A 23 13.33 14.29 -19.55
C ILE A 23 12.77 12.93 -19.14
N THR A 24 12.02 12.27 -20.01
CA THR A 24 11.43 10.95 -19.72
C THR A 24 12.52 9.90 -19.46
N SER A 25 13.62 9.92 -20.22
CA SER A 25 14.76 9.03 -20.01
C SER A 25 15.42 9.27 -18.64
N ALA A 26 15.63 10.53 -18.28
CA ALA A 26 16.15 10.88 -16.95
C ALA A 26 15.21 10.42 -15.82
N MET A 27 13.90 10.62 -15.97
CA MET A 27 12.90 10.14 -15.03
C MET A 27 12.92 8.61 -14.90
N LYS A 28 13.10 7.89 -16.01
CA LYS A 28 13.24 6.42 -16.01
C LYS A 28 14.43 5.96 -15.17
N MET A 29 15.59 6.60 -15.32
CA MET A 29 16.79 6.28 -14.53
C MET A 29 16.60 6.53 -13.03
N VAL A 30 16.00 7.67 -12.67
CA VAL A 30 15.68 7.99 -11.27
C VAL A 30 14.68 6.98 -10.69
N ALA A 31 13.64 6.62 -11.43
CA ALA A 31 12.65 5.64 -11.02
C ALA A 31 13.28 4.25 -10.83
N ALA A 32 14.17 3.82 -11.73
CA ALA A 32 14.89 2.56 -11.61
C ALA A 32 15.77 2.50 -10.36
N SER A 33 16.48 3.59 -10.04
CA SER A 33 17.29 3.70 -8.82
C SER A 33 16.43 3.59 -7.54
N LYS A 34 15.28 4.28 -7.51
CA LYS A 34 14.33 4.20 -6.39
C LYS A 34 13.74 2.80 -6.24
N PHE A 35 13.36 2.19 -7.36
CA PHE A 35 12.84 0.82 -7.38
C PHE A 35 13.84 -0.18 -6.78
N ARG A 36 15.11 -0.12 -7.22
CA ARG A 36 16.16 -0.98 -6.69
C ARG A 36 16.36 -0.83 -5.18
N ARG A 37 16.33 0.41 -4.66
CA ARG A 37 16.41 0.66 -3.20
C ARG A 37 15.22 0.05 -2.47
N ALA A 38 14.01 0.25 -2.99
CA ALA A 38 12.79 -0.32 -2.40
C ALA A 38 12.84 -1.85 -2.39
N GLN A 39 13.32 -2.48 -3.47
CA GLN A 39 13.49 -3.92 -3.57
C GLN A 39 14.47 -4.46 -2.52
N LEU A 40 15.63 -3.82 -2.35
CA LEU A 40 16.61 -4.21 -1.33
C LEU A 40 16.04 -4.08 0.10
N THR A 41 15.23 -3.06 0.34
CA THR A 41 14.56 -2.89 1.64
C THR A 41 13.51 -3.98 1.86
N LEU A 42 12.76 -4.34 0.83
CA LEU A 42 11.77 -5.42 0.88
C LEU A 42 12.43 -6.76 1.20
N GLU A 43 13.51 -7.12 0.51
CA GLU A 43 14.26 -8.36 0.74
C GLU A 43 14.74 -8.48 2.20
N LYS A 44 15.24 -7.39 2.78
CA LYS A 44 15.61 -7.35 4.21
C LYS A 44 14.40 -7.51 5.13
N SER A 45 13.30 -6.86 4.80
CA SER A 45 12.05 -6.95 5.58
C SER A 45 11.45 -8.35 5.53
N GLU A 46 11.52 -9.03 4.39
CA GLU A 46 11.03 -10.42 4.25
C GLU A 46 11.80 -11.39 5.14
N LEU A 47 13.13 -11.24 5.23
CA LEU A 47 13.95 -12.06 6.11
C LEU A 47 13.55 -11.84 7.57
N PHE A 48 13.44 -10.59 8.00
CA PHE A 48 12.99 -10.23 9.34
C PHE A 48 11.61 -10.80 9.66
N GLN A 49 10.67 -10.66 8.73
CA GLN A 49 9.30 -11.19 8.88
C GLN A 49 9.29 -12.72 9.05
N LYS A 50 10.08 -13.44 8.25
CA LYS A 50 10.21 -14.91 8.38
C LYS A 50 10.74 -15.31 9.76
N MET A 51 11.77 -14.61 10.24
CA MET A 51 12.33 -14.86 11.58
C MET A 51 11.31 -14.57 12.68
N MET A 52 10.59 -13.45 12.60
CA MET A 52 9.53 -13.08 13.56
C MET A 52 8.41 -14.13 13.61
N ILE A 53 7.91 -14.56 12.45
CA ILE A 53 6.87 -15.60 12.37
C ILE A 53 7.38 -16.91 13.00
N GLY A 54 8.63 -17.29 12.75
CA GLY A 54 9.25 -18.45 13.37
C GLY A 54 9.29 -18.35 14.89
N ASN A 55 9.75 -17.21 15.40
CA ASN A 55 9.81 -16.96 16.84
C ASN A 55 8.43 -16.98 17.50
N ILE A 56 7.42 -16.34 16.88
CA ILE A 56 6.05 -16.37 17.39
C ILE A 56 5.53 -17.80 17.45
N LYS A 57 5.73 -18.61 16.42
CA LYS A 57 5.34 -20.02 16.40
C LYS A 57 5.99 -20.81 17.54
N ASN A 58 7.29 -20.64 17.77
CA ASN A 58 8.02 -21.31 18.85
C ASN A 58 7.49 -20.91 20.23
N VAL A 59 7.26 -19.62 20.46
CA VAL A 59 6.67 -19.13 21.71
C VAL A 59 5.27 -19.73 21.94
N LEU A 60 4.42 -19.78 20.91
CA LEU A 60 3.08 -20.37 21.02
C LEU A 60 3.12 -21.87 21.33
N VAL A 61 4.06 -22.61 20.75
CA VAL A 61 4.26 -24.03 21.05
C VAL A 61 4.69 -24.21 22.50
N SER A 62 5.67 -23.44 22.97
CA SER A 62 6.17 -23.49 24.34
C SER A 62 5.08 -23.17 25.36
N LEU A 63 4.30 -22.12 25.13
CA LEU A 63 3.17 -21.74 26.01
C LEU A 63 2.10 -22.82 26.07
N LYS A 64 1.81 -23.47 24.94
CA LYS A 64 0.85 -24.57 24.89
C LYS A 64 1.33 -25.79 25.67
N GLN A 65 2.63 -26.12 25.56
CA GLN A 65 3.24 -27.22 26.33
C GLN A 65 3.22 -26.93 27.85
N GLU A 66 3.65 -25.74 28.26
CA GLU A 66 3.65 -25.30 29.63
C GLU A 66 2.23 -25.35 30.26
N ALA A 67 1.23 -24.90 29.53
CA ALA A 67 -0.17 -24.95 29.96
C ALA A 67 -0.66 -26.40 30.16
N ALA A 68 -0.27 -27.31 29.26
CA ALA A 68 -0.60 -28.73 29.38
C ALA A 68 0.08 -29.39 30.60
N GLU A 69 1.36 -29.09 30.85
CA GLU A 69 2.10 -29.58 32.02
C GLU A 69 1.52 -29.08 33.32
N LYS A 70 1.07 -27.84 33.38
CA LYS A 70 0.46 -27.22 34.57
C LYS A 70 -1.04 -27.54 34.74
N GLY A 71 -1.66 -28.22 33.76
CA GLY A 71 -3.09 -28.53 33.81
C GLY A 71 -4.00 -27.29 33.73
N VAL A 72 -3.50 -26.18 33.17
CA VAL A 72 -4.26 -24.93 33.01
C VAL A 72 -4.73 -24.74 31.60
N SER A 73 -5.85 -24.02 31.40
CA SER A 73 -6.35 -23.70 30.09
C SER A 73 -5.43 -22.73 29.36
N TYR A 74 -5.04 -23.07 28.14
CA TYR A 74 -4.23 -22.21 27.29
C TYR A 74 -5.10 -21.15 26.61
N MET A 75 -4.84 -19.87 26.94
CA MET A 75 -5.50 -18.76 26.26
C MET A 75 -4.55 -18.10 25.26
N LEU A 76 -4.94 -18.13 23.99
CA LEU A 76 -4.25 -17.39 22.92
C LEU A 76 -4.40 -15.88 23.15
N PRO A 77 -3.33 -15.09 22.93
CA PRO A 77 -3.44 -13.64 22.86
C PRO A 77 -4.54 -13.21 21.88
N LYS A 78 -5.32 -12.19 22.24
CA LYS A 78 -6.48 -11.74 21.44
C LYS A 78 -6.13 -11.48 19.96
N MET A 79 -4.95 -10.94 19.69
CA MET A 79 -4.48 -10.66 18.31
C MET A 79 -4.24 -11.93 17.47
N LEU A 80 -4.10 -13.09 18.10
CA LEU A 80 -3.88 -14.38 17.42
C LEU A 80 -5.15 -15.24 17.34
N VAL A 81 -6.24 -14.75 17.90
CA VAL A 81 -7.53 -15.43 17.85
C VAL A 81 -8.29 -14.98 16.62
N GLN A 82 -8.54 -15.90 15.70
CA GLN A 82 -9.41 -15.62 14.57
C GLN A 82 -10.89 -15.62 15.05
N PRO A 83 -11.62 -14.49 14.88
CA PRO A 83 -13.03 -14.45 15.25
C PRO A 83 -13.85 -15.46 14.41
N LYS A 84 -14.73 -16.22 15.05
CA LYS A 84 -15.55 -17.23 14.38
C LYS A 84 -16.54 -16.63 13.37
N ASN A 85 -17.04 -15.43 13.65
CA ASN A 85 -17.97 -14.71 12.75
C ASN A 85 -17.71 -13.20 12.82
N PRO A 86 -16.68 -12.70 12.13
CA PRO A 86 -16.37 -11.28 12.12
C PRO A 86 -17.47 -10.49 11.42
N LYS A 87 -18.02 -9.47 12.10
CA LYS A 87 -19.04 -8.56 11.55
C LYS A 87 -18.43 -7.28 10.96
N VAL A 88 -17.22 -6.95 11.38
CA VAL A 88 -16.51 -5.73 10.96
C VAL A 88 -15.15 -6.12 10.42
N TYR A 89 -14.81 -5.56 9.27
CA TYR A 89 -13.52 -5.76 8.61
C TYR A 89 -12.79 -4.42 8.47
N ALA A 90 -11.54 -4.38 8.93
CA ALA A 90 -10.64 -3.27 8.63
C ALA A 90 -9.98 -3.51 7.27
N LEU A 91 -10.10 -2.56 6.37
CA LEU A 91 -9.51 -2.61 5.03
C LEU A 91 -8.41 -1.55 4.92
N PHE A 92 -7.17 -1.98 4.79
CA PHE A 92 -6.03 -1.11 4.59
C PHE A 92 -5.72 -0.99 3.10
N VAL A 93 -5.92 0.20 2.54
CA VAL A 93 -5.71 0.50 1.12
C VAL A 93 -4.42 1.28 0.95
N LEU A 94 -3.40 0.64 0.38
CA LEU A 94 -2.08 1.23 0.17
C LEU A 94 -1.95 1.65 -1.29
N ALA A 95 -1.89 2.94 -1.52
CA ALA A 95 -1.72 3.54 -2.84
C ALA A 95 -0.62 4.60 -2.82
N SER A 96 -0.31 5.22 -3.96
CA SER A 96 0.73 6.22 -4.03
C SER A 96 0.20 7.64 -3.76
N ASP A 97 1.11 8.54 -3.36
CA ASP A 97 0.82 9.97 -3.26
C ASP A 97 0.95 10.67 -4.62
N ARG A 98 1.76 10.11 -5.52
CA ARG A 98 2.04 10.67 -6.84
C ARG A 98 1.35 9.87 -7.94
N GLY A 99 1.13 10.53 -9.08
CA GLY A 99 0.70 9.89 -10.32
C GLY A 99 1.86 9.34 -11.14
N LEU A 100 1.64 9.20 -12.44
CA LEU A 100 2.59 8.66 -13.42
C LEU A 100 3.03 7.21 -13.12
N CYS A 101 2.12 6.43 -12.58
CA CYS A 101 2.30 5.01 -12.25
C CYS A 101 1.34 4.10 -13.04
N GLY A 102 0.95 4.52 -14.24
CA GLY A 102 -0.01 3.79 -15.08
C GLY A 102 -1.35 3.61 -14.38
N SER A 103 -1.90 2.40 -14.43
CA SER A 103 -3.19 2.05 -13.85
C SER A 103 -3.13 1.64 -12.36
N TYR A 104 -1.96 1.67 -11.72
CA TYR A 104 -1.76 1.16 -10.36
C TYR A 104 -2.80 1.69 -9.36
N ASN A 105 -2.90 3.01 -9.20
CA ASN A 105 -3.82 3.60 -8.22
C ASN A 105 -5.30 3.33 -8.55
N SER A 106 -5.66 3.33 -9.83
CA SER A 106 -7.03 3.05 -10.25
C SER A 106 -7.42 1.58 -10.05
N GLN A 107 -6.49 0.66 -10.25
CA GLN A 107 -6.72 -0.77 -9.99
C GLN A 107 -6.86 -1.03 -8.49
N ILE A 108 -6.01 -0.45 -7.64
CA ILE A 108 -6.12 -0.55 -6.19
C ILE A 108 -7.48 -0.03 -5.70
N ALA A 109 -7.90 1.15 -6.16
CA ALA A 109 -9.18 1.70 -5.75
C ALA A 109 -10.38 0.84 -6.20
N LYS A 110 -10.35 0.30 -7.43
CA LYS A 110 -11.38 -0.60 -7.95
C LYS A 110 -11.44 -1.91 -7.15
N GLU A 111 -10.29 -2.50 -6.85
CA GLU A 111 -10.22 -3.74 -6.08
C GLU A 111 -10.71 -3.54 -4.64
N ALA A 112 -10.32 -2.45 -4.00
CA ALA A 112 -10.83 -2.08 -2.69
C ALA A 112 -12.36 -1.92 -2.70
N LYS A 113 -12.90 -1.18 -3.67
CA LYS A 113 -14.35 -1.02 -3.84
C LYS A 113 -15.05 -2.36 -4.04
N ARG A 114 -14.52 -3.22 -4.91
CA ARG A 114 -15.06 -4.56 -5.14
C ARG A 114 -15.13 -5.36 -3.82
N ARG A 115 -14.06 -5.32 -3.04
CA ARG A 115 -14.01 -6.04 -1.76
C ARG A 115 -14.97 -5.49 -0.72
N ILE A 116 -15.13 -4.17 -0.67
CA ILE A 116 -16.13 -3.51 0.19
C ILE A 116 -17.53 -3.98 -0.17
N ASP A 117 -17.87 -3.96 -1.46
CA ASP A 117 -19.19 -4.36 -1.96
C ASP A 117 -19.50 -5.83 -1.67
N GLU A 118 -18.52 -6.72 -1.79
CA GLU A 118 -18.66 -8.13 -1.43
C GLU A 118 -18.97 -8.30 0.06
N LEU A 119 -18.21 -7.65 0.93
CA LEU A 119 -18.42 -7.72 2.37
C LEU A 119 -19.79 -7.15 2.78
N HIS A 120 -20.22 -6.05 2.15
CA HIS A 120 -21.55 -5.47 2.40
C HIS A 120 -22.67 -6.42 1.95
N LYS A 121 -22.52 -7.10 0.81
CA LYS A 121 -23.49 -8.13 0.37
C LYS A 121 -23.60 -9.31 1.35
N GLU A 122 -22.51 -9.62 2.06
CA GLU A 122 -22.49 -10.64 3.12
C GLU A 122 -23.04 -10.09 4.46
N GLY A 123 -23.59 -8.89 4.50
CA GLY A 123 -24.09 -8.25 5.73
C GLY A 123 -23.00 -7.80 6.71
N LYS A 124 -21.77 -7.64 6.24
CA LYS A 124 -20.62 -7.23 7.04
C LYS A 124 -20.35 -5.74 6.86
N ARG A 125 -19.83 -5.09 7.90
CA ARG A 125 -19.42 -3.69 7.86
C ARG A 125 -17.92 -3.60 7.55
N THR A 126 -17.52 -2.55 6.83
CA THR A 126 -16.12 -2.25 6.55
C THR A 126 -15.69 -0.95 7.22
N VAL A 127 -14.45 -0.91 7.66
CA VAL A 127 -13.75 0.30 8.13
C VAL A 127 -12.53 0.46 7.23
N VAL A 128 -12.41 1.57 6.53
CA VAL A 128 -11.39 1.76 5.50
C VAL A 128 -10.33 2.74 5.98
N PHE A 129 -9.08 2.30 5.95
CA PHE A 129 -7.90 3.12 6.18
C PHE A 129 -7.13 3.27 4.86
N CYS A 130 -6.96 4.50 4.39
CA CYS A 130 -6.33 4.76 3.10
C CYS A 130 -4.98 5.45 3.25
N TYR A 131 -3.94 4.82 2.73
CA TYR A 131 -2.58 5.36 2.63
C TYR A 131 -2.32 5.82 1.21
N GLY A 132 -1.90 7.09 1.07
CA GLY A 132 -1.61 7.72 -0.21
C GLY A 132 -2.78 8.52 -0.81
N LYS A 133 -2.46 9.75 -1.23
CA LYS A 133 -3.43 10.73 -1.76
C LYS A 133 -4.22 10.22 -2.97
N LYS A 134 -3.56 9.47 -3.85
CA LYS A 134 -4.19 8.96 -5.08
C LYS A 134 -5.18 7.84 -4.81
N GLY A 135 -4.92 7.03 -3.78
CA GLY A 135 -5.88 6.02 -3.30
C GLY A 135 -7.14 6.67 -2.76
N LEU A 136 -6.99 7.65 -1.86
CA LEU A 136 -8.11 8.39 -1.30
C LEU A 136 -8.99 9.03 -2.38
N SER A 137 -8.36 9.75 -3.34
CA SER A 137 -9.09 10.36 -4.45
C SER A 137 -9.79 9.32 -5.33
N GLY A 138 -9.18 8.15 -5.53
CA GLY A 138 -9.76 7.04 -6.28
C GLY A 138 -10.98 6.44 -5.58
N LEU A 139 -10.87 6.16 -4.29
CA LEU A 139 -11.97 5.62 -3.47
C LEU A 139 -13.17 6.58 -3.43
N LYS A 140 -12.94 7.87 -3.15
CA LYS A 140 -13.99 8.89 -3.15
C LYS A 140 -14.70 8.98 -4.50
N ARG A 141 -13.99 8.91 -5.61
CA ARG A 141 -14.57 8.92 -6.97
C ARG A 141 -15.44 7.70 -7.23
N LEU A 142 -15.14 6.56 -6.61
CA LEU A 142 -15.94 5.33 -6.70
C LEU A 142 -17.06 5.27 -5.66
N GLY A 143 -17.33 6.37 -4.94
CA GLY A 143 -18.42 6.47 -3.98
C GLY A 143 -18.16 5.79 -2.64
N VAL A 144 -16.90 5.51 -2.29
CA VAL A 144 -16.56 5.02 -0.95
C VAL A 144 -16.51 6.21 -0.01
N THR A 145 -17.42 6.25 0.94
CA THR A 145 -17.59 7.33 1.93
C THR A 145 -17.14 6.97 3.33
N GLU A 146 -17.13 5.68 3.66
CA GLU A 146 -16.76 5.15 4.99
C GLU A 146 -15.25 5.03 5.16
N ILE A 147 -14.53 6.15 5.07
CA ILE A 147 -13.08 6.22 5.26
C ILE A 147 -12.81 6.77 6.66
N GLU A 148 -12.39 5.90 7.56
CA GLU A 148 -12.09 6.23 8.96
C GLU A 148 -10.78 6.99 9.09
N GLY A 149 -9.74 6.52 8.39
CA GLY A 149 -8.42 7.13 8.41
C GLY A 149 -7.86 7.40 7.01
N SER A 150 -7.24 8.55 6.85
CA SER A 150 -6.53 8.92 5.62
C SER A 150 -5.14 9.45 5.95
N TYR A 151 -4.14 8.76 5.44
CA TYR A 151 -2.73 9.01 5.75
C TYR A 151 -1.97 9.39 4.46
N PRO A 152 -2.01 10.69 4.07
CA PRO A 152 -1.25 11.17 2.93
C PRO A 152 0.23 11.34 3.29
N ASN A 153 1.11 11.16 2.31
CA ASN A 153 2.55 11.37 2.44
C ASN A 153 3.29 10.47 3.46
N VAL A 154 2.70 9.36 3.84
CA VAL A 154 3.31 8.41 4.79
C VAL A 154 4.62 7.82 4.25
N ILE A 155 4.70 7.60 2.93
CA ILE A 155 5.88 7.01 2.27
C ILE A 155 6.78 8.14 1.71
N LYS A 156 7.25 9.03 2.57
CA LYS A 156 8.09 10.15 2.08
C LYS A 156 9.56 9.82 1.95
N LYS A 157 10.17 9.08 2.85
CA LYS A 157 11.60 8.76 2.79
C LYS A 157 11.97 7.45 3.44
N HIS A 158 11.98 7.27 4.63
CA HIS A 158 12.21 6.06 5.41
C HIS A 158 11.29 6.17 6.60
N LEU A 159 10.29 5.30 6.66
CA LEU A 159 9.45 5.22 7.84
C LEU A 159 10.35 4.76 8.99
N THR A 160 10.50 5.57 10.02
CA THR A 160 11.17 5.15 11.24
C THR A 160 10.26 4.23 12.04
N TYR A 161 10.83 3.43 12.94
CA TYR A 161 10.05 2.59 13.84
C TYR A 161 9.07 3.41 14.67
N GLU A 162 9.48 4.58 15.16
CA GLU A 162 8.65 5.49 15.96
C GLU A 162 7.47 6.03 15.15
N GLU A 163 7.70 6.44 13.89
CA GLU A 163 6.64 6.86 12.99
C GLU A 163 5.66 5.71 12.69
N ALA A 164 6.16 4.49 12.48
CA ALA A 164 5.30 3.33 12.27
C ALA A 164 4.47 3.00 13.51
N MET A 165 5.05 3.12 14.71
CA MET A 165 4.34 2.88 15.97
C MET A 165 3.26 3.94 16.23
N SER A 166 3.44 5.20 15.81
CA SER A 166 2.43 6.24 15.99
C SER A 166 1.12 5.94 15.24
N PHE A 167 1.19 5.22 14.12
CA PHE A 167 -0.01 4.79 13.37
C PHE A 167 -0.78 3.63 14.03
N LEU A 168 -0.21 2.99 15.04
CA LEU A 168 -0.86 1.89 15.75
C LEU A 168 -1.60 2.38 17.01
N HIS A 169 -1.37 3.63 17.42
CA HIS A 169 -1.96 4.22 18.63
C HIS A 169 -3.17 5.12 18.34
N ASP A 170 -3.43 5.45 17.06
CA ASP A 170 -4.62 6.13 16.60
C ASP A 170 -5.71 5.11 16.20
#